data_bf022c7b68dbd833defca5a972982a1e
#
_entry.id   bf022c7b68dbd833defca5a972982a1e
#
_cell.length_a   1.000
_cell.length_b   1.000
_cell.length_c   1.000
_cell.angle_alpha   90.00
_cell.angle_beta   90.00
_cell.angle_gamma   90.00
#
_symmetry.space_group_name_H-M   'P 1'
#
loop_
_entity.id
_entity.type
_entity.pdbx_description
1 polymer ?
#
loop_
_entity_poly.entity_id
_entity_poly.type
_entity_poly.pdbx_seq_one_letter_code
_entity_poly.pdbx_strand_id
1 'polypeptide(L)'
;MYLHPNVRKGSDLGITQTQNLHVGLCGTGIGGLAAAIACRADARVTVLEATLELGEIGSGIQITPNVSRLLIKWRVAGVIGENLVEFEELNMRRWDGTKVGYTKMVPNVRRDLGYP
;
A
#
# COMPACT_ATOMS: atom_id res chain seq x y z
N MET A 1 2.23 -6.38 -8.77
CA MET A 1 1.82 -7.43 -9.71
C MET A 1 0.89 -6.79 -10.73
N TYR A 2 1.39 -6.48 -11.91
CA TYR A 2 0.59 -5.97 -13.02
C TYR A 2 -0.18 -7.16 -13.62
N LEU A 3 -1.48 -7.18 -13.47
CA LEU A 3 -2.31 -8.13 -14.22
C LEU A 3 -2.36 -7.65 -15.69
N HIS A 4 -1.85 -8.47 -16.57
CA HIS A 4 -1.93 -8.26 -18.02
C HIS A 4 -3.41 -8.08 -18.42
N PRO A 5 -3.76 -7.15 -19.34
CA PRO A 5 -5.14 -6.85 -19.71
C PRO A 5 -5.93 -8.05 -20.29
N ASN A 6 -5.28 -9.18 -20.53
CA ASN A 6 -5.87 -10.43 -21.06
C ASN A 6 -6.11 -11.49 -19.98
N VAL A 7 -6.08 -11.18 -18.68
CA VAL A 7 -6.54 -12.13 -17.67
C VAL A 7 -8.06 -12.23 -17.77
N ARG A 8 -8.54 -13.34 -18.31
CA ARG A 8 -9.97 -13.66 -18.39
C ARG A 8 -10.55 -13.69 -16.99
N LYS A 9 -11.67 -13.01 -16.77
CA LYS A 9 -12.42 -13.12 -15.51
C LYS A 9 -12.86 -14.58 -15.35
N GLY A 10 -12.89 -15.08 -14.12
CA GLY A 10 -13.24 -16.47 -13.83
C GLY A 10 -14.57 -16.96 -14.42
N SER A 11 -15.49 -16.05 -14.75
CA SER A 11 -16.72 -16.32 -15.49
C SER A 11 -16.49 -16.89 -16.90
N ASP A 12 -15.36 -16.54 -17.54
CA ASP A 12 -15.06 -16.99 -18.91
C ASP A 12 -14.47 -18.41 -18.95
N LEU A 13 -14.13 -18.96 -17.78
CA LEU A 13 -13.56 -20.31 -17.63
C LEU A 13 -14.59 -21.36 -17.24
N GLY A 14 -15.87 -21.02 -17.18
CA GLY A 14 -16.93 -21.96 -16.77
C GLY A 14 -16.83 -22.42 -15.31
N ILE A 15 -16.03 -21.72 -14.48
CA ILE A 15 -15.88 -22.00 -13.07
C ILE A 15 -17.06 -21.35 -12.32
N THR A 16 -18.18 -22.06 -12.30
CA THR A 16 -19.42 -21.64 -11.62
C THR A 16 -19.44 -21.92 -10.11
N GLN A 17 -18.36 -22.39 -9.53
CA GLN A 17 -18.23 -22.51 -8.08
C GLN A 17 -17.33 -21.38 -7.58
N THR A 18 -17.89 -20.42 -6.88
CA THR A 18 -17.19 -19.66 -5.86
C THR A 18 -16.64 -20.67 -4.87
N GLN A 19 -15.43 -21.17 -5.13
CA GLN A 19 -14.69 -21.93 -4.13
C GLN A 19 -14.60 -21.00 -2.93
N ASN A 20 -15.07 -21.47 -1.77
CA ASN A 20 -14.87 -20.78 -0.49
C ASN A 20 -13.37 -20.80 -0.16
N LEU A 21 -12.63 -19.95 -0.87
CA LEU A 21 -11.20 -19.80 -0.64
C LEU A 21 -10.97 -19.34 0.80
N HIS A 22 -10.12 -20.06 1.49
CA HIS A 22 -9.62 -19.66 2.79
C HIS A 22 -8.14 -19.34 2.67
N VAL A 23 -7.80 -18.08 2.85
CA VAL A 23 -6.43 -17.56 2.72
C VAL A 23 -5.86 -17.37 4.12
N GLY A 24 -4.77 -18.06 4.42
CA GLY A 24 -3.97 -17.86 5.62
C GLY A 24 -2.81 -16.89 5.33
N LEU A 25 -2.67 -15.87 6.14
CA LEU A 25 -1.58 -14.89 6.03
C LEU A 25 -0.76 -14.94 7.32
N CYS A 26 0.56 -15.03 7.19
CA CYS A 26 1.48 -14.99 8.32
C CYS A 26 2.13 -13.60 8.41
N GLY A 27 1.91 -12.94 9.54
CA GLY A 27 2.41 -11.61 9.85
C GLY A 27 1.39 -10.49 9.63
N THR A 28 1.30 -9.57 10.60
CA THR A 28 0.42 -8.39 10.59
C THR A 28 1.15 -7.11 10.22
N GLY A 29 2.35 -7.22 9.66
CA GLY A 29 3.01 -6.05 9.07
C GLY A 29 2.17 -5.45 7.93
N ILE A 30 2.56 -4.28 7.44
CA ILE A 30 1.83 -3.53 6.40
C ILE A 30 1.49 -4.41 5.19
N GLY A 31 2.43 -5.26 4.75
CA GLY A 31 2.20 -6.17 3.63
C GLY A 31 1.13 -7.22 3.91
N GLY A 32 1.13 -7.83 5.10
CA GLY A 32 0.14 -8.82 5.50
C GLY A 32 -1.26 -8.22 5.63
N LEU A 33 -1.38 -7.06 6.27
CA LEU A 33 -2.64 -6.34 6.38
C LEU A 33 -3.18 -5.87 5.02
N ALA A 34 -2.30 -5.37 4.15
CA ALA A 34 -2.68 -4.98 2.79
C ALA A 34 -3.18 -6.17 1.97
N ALA A 35 -2.51 -7.33 2.08
CA ALA A 35 -2.95 -8.56 1.44
C ALA A 35 -4.30 -9.03 2.00
N ALA A 36 -4.51 -8.96 3.32
CA ALA A 36 -5.79 -9.30 3.95
C ALA A 36 -6.94 -8.43 3.42
N ILE A 37 -6.73 -7.12 3.32
CA ILE A 37 -7.72 -6.19 2.77
C ILE A 37 -8.01 -6.51 1.30
N ALA A 38 -6.98 -6.83 0.51
CA ALA A 38 -7.16 -7.15 -0.90
C ALA A 38 -7.92 -8.47 -1.12
N CYS A 39 -7.66 -9.49 -0.29
CA CYS A 39 -8.27 -10.81 -0.44
C CYS A 39 -9.69 -10.92 0.13
N ARG A 40 -10.06 -10.07 1.11
CA ARG A 40 -11.32 -10.20 1.85
C ARG A 40 -12.59 -10.09 1.00
N ALA A 41 -12.50 -9.54 -0.21
CA ALA A 41 -13.65 -9.40 -1.09
C ALA A 41 -14.12 -10.74 -1.66
N ASP A 42 -13.17 -11.67 -1.89
CA ASP A 42 -13.42 -12.91 -2.62
C ASP A 42 -13.02 -14.17 -1.82
N ALA A 43 -12.51 -14.01 -0.60
CA ALA A 43 -12.02 -15.10 0.22
C ALA A 43 -12.26 -14.88 1.73
N ARG A 44 -12.37 -15.97 2.45
CA ARG A 44 -12.23 -15.95 3.91
C ARG A 44 -10.75 -15.78 4.25
N VAL A 45 -10.42 -14.79 5.07
CA VAL A 45 -9.03 -14.49 5.41
C VAL A 45 -8.79 -14.72 6.89
N THR A 46 -7.71 -15.44 7.21
CA THR A 46 -7.17 -15.56 8.57
C THR A 46 -5.77 -14.99 8.59
N VAL A 47 -5.51 -14.04 9.49
CA VAL A 47 -4.18 -13.48 9.70
C VAL A 47 -3.61 -14.03 11.00
N LEU A 48 -2.39 -14.54 10.94
CA LEU A 48 -1.65 -15.09 12.06
C LEU A 48 -0.47 -14.17 12.37
N GLU A 49 -0.30 -13.84 13.65
CA GLU A 49 0.81 -13.00 14.12
C GLU A 49 1.55 -13.72 15.23
N ALA A 50 2.87 -13.64 15.22
CA ALA A 50 3.73 -14.28 16.22
C ALA A 50 3.94 -13.41 17.47
N THR A 51 3.82 -12.09 17.32
CA THR A 51 3.94 -11.15 18.45
C THR A 51 2.65 -11.09 19.25
N LEU A 52 2.79 -11.01 20.58
CA LEU A 52 1.66 -10.90 21.51
C LEU A 52 0.96 -9.54 21.40
N GLU A 53 1.70 -8.50 21.03
CA GLU A 53 1.19 -7.14 20.90
C GLU A 53 1.67 -6.54 19.59
N LEU A 54 0.79 -5.78 18.94
CA LEU A 54 1.16 -4.95 17.79
C LEU A 54 1.87 -3.70 18.33
N GLY A 55 3.16 -3.63 18.12
CA GLY A 55 3.98 -2.50 18.55
C GLY A 55 4.49 -1.68 17.36
N GLU A 56 4.71 -0.41 17.60
CA GLU A 56 5.41 0.44 16.66
C GLU A 56 6.90 0.12 16.72
N ILE A 57 7.42 -0.55 15.71
CA ILE A 57 8.82 -0.88 15.59
C ILE A 57 9.41 -0.08 14.44
N GLY A 58 10.36 0.76 14.75
CA GLY A 58 11.26 1.33 13.76
C GLY A 58 11.05 2.80 13.44
N SER A 59 11.46 3.15 12.24
CA SER A 59 11.51 4.49 11.70
C SER A 59 10.26 4.85 10.93
N GLY A 60 10.13 6.13 10.58
CA GLY A 60 9.05 6.60 9.72
C GLY A 60 8.99 5.86 8.39
N ILE A 61 7.78 5.74 7.86
CA ILE A 61 7.51 5.10 6.58
C ILE A 61 7.07 6.15 5.58
N GLN A 62 7.73 6.17 4.43
CA GLN A 62 7.35 7.04 3.34
C GLN A 62 6.25 6.36 2.49
N ILE A 63 5.10 7.01 2.40
CA ILE A 63 3.98 6.56 1.56
C ILE A 63 4.09 7.27 0.21
N THR A 64 4.32 6.49 -0.84
CA THR A 64 4.38 6.99 -2.21
C THR A 64 3.00 6.94 -2.86
N PRO A 65 2.76 7.68 -3.98
CA PRO A 65 1.49 7.64 -4.71
C PRO A 65 1.02 6.24 -5.14
N ASN A 66 1.95 5.31 -5.33
CA ASN A 66 1.63 3.91 -5.61
C ASN A 66 0.87 3.22 -4.47
N VAL A 67 1.20 3.58 -3.23
CA VAL A 67 0.55 3.04 -2.04
C VAL A 67 -0.66 3.88 -1.67
N SER A 68 -0.57 5.22 -1.72
CA SER A 68 -1.65 6.11 -1.30
C SER A 68 -2.95 5.85 -2.10
N ARG A 69 -2.85 5.60 -3.42
CA ARG A 69 -4.01 5.23 -4.23
C ARG A 69 -4.73 3.96 -3.74
N LEU A 70 -3.99 2.98 -3.22
CA LEU A 70 -4.57 1.76 -2.67
C LEU A 70 -5.23 2.02 -1.32
N LEU A 71 -4.58 2.80 -0.46
CA LEU A 71 -5.13 3.19 0.84
C LEU A 71 -6.44 3.99 0.68
N ILE A 72 -6.50 4.88 -0.31
CA ILE A 72 -7.72 5.62 -0.66
C ILE A 72 -8.80 4.66 -1.16
N LYS A 73 -8.47 3.76 -2.10
CA LYS A 73 -9.39 2.76 -2.63
C LYS A 73 -9.96 1.86 -1.52
N TRP A 74 -9.15 1.50 -0.55
CA TRP A 74 -9.56 0.67 0.58
C TRP A 74 -10.21 1.45 1.72
N ARG A 75 -10.33 2.77 1.60
CA ARG A 75 -10.88 3.68 2.61
C ARG A 75 -10.09 3.70 3.93
N VAL A 76 -8.81 3.38 3.87
CA VAL A 76 -7.89 3.41 5.02
C VAL A 76 -7.26 4.78 5.20
N ALA A 77 -7.14 5.55 4.13
CA ALA A 77 -6.48 6.86 4.13
C ALA A 77 -7.06 7.84 5.16
N GLY A 78 -8.39 7.81 5.39
CA GLY A 78 -9.03 8.67 6.39
C GLY A 78 -8.64 8.35 7.83
N VAL A 79 -8.25 7.11 8.12
CA VAL A 79 -7.79 6.71 9.47
C VAL A 79 -6.35 7.13 9.71
N ILE A 80 -5.52 7.11 8.67
CA ILE A 80 -4.09 7.43 8.75
C ILE A 80 -3.85 8.94 8.59
N GLY A 81 -4.72 9.63 7.82
CA GLY A 81 -4.49 10.96 7.27
C GLY A 81 -4.16 12.05 8.29
N GLU A 82 -4.71 12.00 9.50
CA GLU A 82 -4.46 12.99 10.54
C GLU A 82 -3.02 12.95 11.10
N ASN A 83 -2.32 11.83 10.90
CA ASN A 83 -0.96 11.60 11.40
C ASN A 83 0.10 11.68 10.28
N LEU A 84 -0.29 12.06 9.07
CA LEU A 84 0.65 12.15 7.95
C LEU A 84 1.37 13.49 7.92
N VAL A 85 2.67 13.44 7.72
CA VAL A 85 3.50 14.60 7.40
C VAL A 85 3.67 14.67 5.89
N GLU A 86 3.29 15.80 5.29
CA GLU A 86 3.44 16.00 3.86
C GLU A 86 4.92 16.17 3.49
N PHE A 87 5.37 15.38 2.53
CA PHE A 87 6.73 15.42 2.04
C PHE A 87 6.89 16.51 0.98
N GLU A 88 7.34 17.68 1.40
CA GLU A 88 7.35 18.88 0.56
C GLU A 88 8.45 18.87 -0.50
N GLU A 89 9.67 18.46 -0.11
CA GLU A 89 10.82 18.53 -1.00
C GLU A 89 11.88 17.48 -0.70
N LEU A 90 12.63 17.10 -1.71
CA LEU A 90 13.80 16.23 -1.62
C LEU A 90 15.06 17.01 -1.96
N ASN A 91 15.96 17.14 -0.99
CA ASN A 91 17.28 17.73 -1.15
C ASN A 91 18.35 16.65 -1.05
N MET A 92 19.01 16.34 -2.15
CA MET A 92 20.14 15.41 -2.17
C MET A 92 21.44 16.17 -2.02
N ARG A 93 22.26 15.76 -1.06
CA ARG A 93 23.56 16.39 -0.78
C ARG A 93 24.64 15.32 -0.68
N ARG A 94 25.87 15.70 -1.03
CA ARG A 94 27.06 14.92 -0.73
C ARG A 94 27.38 15.01 0.76
N TRP A 95 28.30 14.18 1.21
CA TRP A 95 28.78 14.17 2.58
C TRP A 95 29.42 15.51 3.03
N ASP A 96 29.97 16.29 2.07
CA ASP A 96 30.57 17.60 2.29
C ASP A 96 29.54 18.76 2.29
N GLY A 97 28.23 18.42 2.18
CA GLY A 97 27.12 19.37 2.12
C GLY A 97 26.80 19.91 0.72
N THR A 98 27.60 19.60 -0.30
CA THR A 98 27.38 20.04 -1.68
C THR A 98 26.04 19.50 -2.20
N LYS A 99 25.18 20.39 -2.70
CA LYS A 99 23.89 20.01 -3.28
C LYS A 99 24.11 19.33 -4.63
N VAL A 100 23.58 18.13 -4.80
CA VAL A 100 23.65 17.34 -6.03
C VAL A 100 22.31 17.16 -6.71
N GLY A 101 21.21 17.36 -5.98
CA GLY A 101 19.88 17.29 -6.57
C GLY A 101 18.82 17.94 -5.69
N TYR A 102 17.71 18.30 -6.33
CA TYR A 102 16.56 18.90 -5.69
C TYR A 102 15.30 18.54 -6.45
N THR A 103 14.27 18.16 -5.73
CA THR A 103 12.94 17.95 -6.31
C THR A 103 11.89 18.52 -5.37
N LYS A 104 11.05 19.39 -5.90
CA LYS A 104 9.87 19.87 -5.17
C LYS A 104 8.73 18.88 -5.38
N MET A 105 8.27 18.27 -4.29
CA MET A 105 7.24 17.26 -4.33
C MET A 105 5.84 17.87 -4.34
N VAL A 106 5.59 18.84 -3.47
CA VAL A 106 4.31 19.56 -3.40
C VAL A 106 4.39 20.86 -4.22
N PRO A 107 3.42 21.16 -5.09
CA PRO A 107 2.20 20.40 -5.44
C PRO A 107 2.40 19.39 -6.59
N ASN A 108 3.63 19.19 -7.05
CA ASN A 108 3.93 18.50 -8.30
C ASN A 108 3.43 17.06 -8.32
N VAL A 109 3.67 16.30 -7.25
CA VAL A 109 3.25 14.87 -7.18
C VAL A 109 1.74 14.74 -7.30
N ARG A 110 0.99 15.57 -6.58
CA ARG A 110 -0.48 15.55 -6.65
C ARG A 110 -0.99 15.95 -8.03
N ARG A 111 -0.37 16.97 -8.65
CA ARG A 111 -0.74 17.43 -10.00
C ARG A 111 -0.44 16.38 -11.06
N ASP A 112 0.73 15.76 -11.00
CA ASP A 112 1.22 14.91 -12.07
C ASP A 112 0.74 13.45 -11.93
N LEU A 113 0.50 12.98 -10.70
CA LEU A 113 0.10 11.61 -10.40
C LEU A 113 -1.33 11.48 -9.86
N GLY A 114 -1.99 12.58 -9.51
CA GLY A 114 -3.36 12.62 -9.02
C GLY A 114 -3.55 12.10 -7.59
N TYR A 115 -2.47 11.76 -6.89
CA TYR A 115 -2.48 11.24 -5.51
C TYR A 115 -1.42 11.94 -4.67
N PRO A 116 -1.68 12.14 -3.35
CA PRO A 116 -0.68 12.63 -2.41
C PRO A 116 0.45 11.63 -2.19
#